data_8debdc0727c961d93d0e367824c9e901
#
_entry.id   8debdc0727c961d93d0e367824c9e901
#
_cell.length_a   1.000
_cell.length_b   1.000
_cell.length_c   1.000
_cell.angle_alpha   90.00
_cell.angle_beta   90.00
_cell.angle_gamma   90.00
#
_symmetry.space_group_name_H-M   'P 1'
#
loop_
_entity.id
_entity.type
_entity.pdbx_description
1 polymer ?
#
loop_
_entity_poly.entity_id
_entity_poly.type
_entity_poly.pdbx_seq_one_letter_code
_entity_poly.pdbx_strand_id
1 'polypeptide(L)'
;MAGQALRLQAAAGTFSSGKLDKGTAVLLSLANQFPKQGTILDLGCGWGPIGISIAKLSPATKVWGVDVNSRSVALANQNSKDLVLTNFQAVLADQLQSEIKFDEIWSNPPIRIGKLALHELLTTYLNKLNPNGRAVLVVQKQLGAESLMKWLAERFSNHEVRRLANEKGYWVIEVASSPKSH
;
A
#
# COMPACT_ATOMS: atom_id res chain seq x y z
N MET A 1 -4.52 17.62 -16.67
CA MET A 1 -3.11 17.85 -16.29
C MET A 1 -2.32 16.63 -16.69
N ALA A 2 -1.31 16.78 -17.51
CA ALA A 2 -0.44 15.71 -17.98
C ALA A 2 0.26 15.09 -16.77
N GLY A 3 0.16 13.75 -16.62
CA GLY A 3 0.83 13.03 -15.54
C GLY A 3 2.35 13.22 -15.64
N GLN A 4 2.98 13.68 -14.57
CA GLN A 4 4.43 13.69 -14.48
C GLN A 4 4.93 12.25 -14.49
N ALA A 5 5.73 11.87 -15.49
CA ALA A 5 6.40 10.58 -15.51
C ALA A 5 7.48 10.56 -14.42
N LEU A 6 7.32 9.69 -13.42
CA LEU A 6 8.36 9.44 -12.42
C LEU A 6 9.30 8.36 -12.95
N ARG A 7 10.61 8.66 -12.99
CA ARG A 7 11.65 7.66 -13.24
C ARG A 7 12.15 7.13 -11.89
N LEU A 8 11.90 5.85 -11.61
CA LEU A 8 12.38 5.18 -10.43
C LEU A 8 13.33 4.05 -10.85
N GLN A 9 14.34 3.79 -10.04
CA GLN A 9 15.23 2.66 -10.23
C GLN A 9 14.55 1.38 -9.74
N ALA A 10 14.68 0.31 -10.51
CA ALA A 10 14.23 -1.03 -10.13
C ALA A 10 15.40 -1.99 -10.30
N ALA A 11 15.61 -2.89 -9.35
CA ALA A 11 16.70 -3.85 -9.39
C ALA A 11 16.20 -5.27 -9.69
N ALA A 12 17.05 -6.07 -10.36
CA ALA A 12 16.81 -7.49 -10.51
C ALA A 12 16.77 -8.16 -9.12
N GLY A 13 15.74 -8.99 -8.86
CA GLY A 13 15.53 -9.66 -7.57
C GLY A 13 14.67 -8.91 -6.57
N THR A 14 14.20 -7.69 -6.88
CA THR A 14 13.04 -7.09 -6.25
C THR A 14 11.78 -7.51 -6.99
N PHE A 15 10.63 -7.50 -6.31
CA PHE A 15 9.34 -7.87 -6.92
C PHE A 15 9.13 -7.08 -8.23
N SER A 16 8.84 -7.80 -9.35
CA SER A 16 8.79 -7.29 -10.75
C SER A 16 10.11 -6.73 -11.33
N SER A 17 11.03 -7.63 -11.65
CA SER A 17 12.26 -7.44 -12.46
C SER A 17 12.30 -6.21 -13.41
N GLY A 18 12.38 -5.02 -12.86
CA GLY A 18 12.57 -3.76 -13.63
C GLY A 18 11.35 -3.19 -14.34
N LYS A 19 10.17 -3.81 -14.24
CA LYS A 19 8.91 -3.29 -14.79
C LYS A 19 7.91 -3.03 -13.67
N LEU A 20 7.09 -2.01 -13.82
CA LEU A 20 5.99 -1.75 -12.92
C LEU A 20 5.00 -2.92 -12.96
N ASP A 21 4.72 -3.50 -11.79
CA ASP A 21 3.71 -4.57 -11.65
C ASP A 21 2.32 -4.04 -12.08
N LYS A 22 1.54 -4.92 -12.72
CA LYS A 22 0.22 -4.55 -13.25
C LYS A 22 -0.76 -4.12 -12.14
N GLY A 23 -0.74 -4.78 -10.99
CA GLY A 23 -1.57 -4.41 -9.84
C GLY A 23 -1.16 -3.03 -9.31
N THR A 24 0.15 -2.80 -9.16
CA THR A 24 0.68 -1.49 -8.78
C THR A 24 0.27 -0.41 -9.78
N ALA A 25 0.32 -0.69 -11.10
CA ALA A 25 -0.15 0.26 -12.11
C ALA A 25 -1.64 0.60 -11.96
N VAL A 26 -2.48 -0.37 -11.58
CA VAL A 26 -3.90 -0.13 -11.28
C VAL A 26 -4.06 0.77 -10.06
N LEU A 27 -3.30 0.57 -8.97
CA LEU A 27 -3.34 1.49 -7.83
C LEU A 27 -2.88 2.91 -8.21
N LEU A 28 -1.82 3.04 -8.99
CA LEU A 28 -1.32 4.33 -9.43
C LEU A 28 -2.30 5.07 -10.36
N SER A 29 -3.18 4.35 -11.08
CA SER A 29 -4.24 4.99 -11.87
C SER A 29 -5.28 5.71 -11.00
N LEU A 30 -5.37 5.37 -9.71
CA LEU A 30 -6.21 6.03 -8.72
C LEU A 30 -5.51 7.19 -8.00
N ALA A 31 -4.49 7.80 -8.59
CA ALA A 31 -3.73 8.89 -7.97
C ALA A 31 -4.58 10.11 -7.55
N ASN A 32 -5.73 10.31 -8.18
CA ASN A 32 -6.72 11.32 -7.77
C ASN A 32 -7.37 11.03 -6.39
N GLN A 33 -7.28 9.79 -5.91
CA GLN A 33 -7.79 9.34 -4.61
C GLN A 33 -6.68 9.26 -3.55
N PHE A 34 -5.43 9.59 -3.89
CA PHE A 34 -4.34 9.60 -2.92
C PHE A 34 -4.60 10.59 -1.78
N PRO A 35 -4.22 10.21 -0.54
CA PRO A 35 -4.36 11.10 0.62
C PRO A 35 -3.63 12.42 0.37
N LYS A 36 -4.19 13.52 0.89
CA LYS A 36 -3.56 14.84 0.76
C LYS A 36 -2.70 15.21 1.96
N GLN A 37 -2.90 14.54 3.09
CA GLN A 37 -2.18 14.74 4.35
C GLN A 37 -2.24 13.47 5.21
N GLY A 38 -1.57 13.46 6.35
CA GLY A 38 -1.62 12.37 7.32
C GLY A 38 -0.43 11.41 7.21
N THR A 39 -0.48 10.37 8.03
CA THR A 39 0.54 9.31 8.08
C THR A 39 0.09 8.11 7.26
N ILE A 40 0.86 7.78 6.24
CA ILE A 40 0.51 6.79 5.22
C ILE A 40 1.47 5.61 5.26
N LEU A 41 0.96 4.42 5.05
CA LEU A 41 1.77 3.21 4.90
C LEU A 41 1.66 2.67 3.46
N ASP A 42 2.81 2.44 2.84
CA ASP A 42 2.97 1.57 1.66
C ASP A 42 3.41 0.19 2.16
N LEU A 43 2.46 -0.74 2.27
CA LEU A 43 2.69 -2.08 2.81
C LEU A 43 3.16 -3.05 1.72
N GLY A 44 4.35 -3.61 1.90
CA GLY A 44 5.04 -4.38 0.87
C GLY A 44 5.57 -3.45 -0.22
N CYS A 45 6.28 -2.40 0.20
CA CYS A 45 6.59 -1.26 -0.66
C CYS A 45 7.51 -1.60 -1.85
N GLY A 46 8.25 -2.71 -1.80
CA GLY A 46 9.22 -3.03 -2.82
C GLY A 46 10.24 -1.89 -2.99
N TRP A 47 10.46 -1.47 -4.22
CA TRP A 47 11.32 -0.32 -4.55
C TRP A 47 10.59 1.05 -4.47
N GLY A 48 9.40 1.08 -3.87
CA GLY A 48 8.68 2.28 -3.46
C GLY A 48 7.70 2.89 -4.47
N PRO A 49 7.19 2.19 -5.50
CA PRO A 49 6.40 2.85 -6.55
C PRO A 49 5.12 3.51 -6.03
N ILE A 50 4.43 2.90 -5.06
CA ILE A 50 3.20 3.45 -4.51
C ILE A 50 3.52 4.60 -3.53
N GLY A 51 4.30 4.32 -2.48
CA GLY A 51 4.59 5.28 -1.42
C GLY A 51 5.31 6.53 -1.93
N ILE A 52 6.29 6.38 -2.85
CA ILE A 52 7.00 7.50 -3.46
C ILE A 52 6.05 8.34 -4.33
N SER A 53 5.12 7.71 -5.06
CA SER A 53 4.12 8.44 -5.82
C SER A 53 3.19 9.25 -4.92
N ILE A 54 2.73 8.66 -3.80
CA ILE A 54 1.94 9.38 -2.80
C ILE A 54 2.74 10.55 -2.23
N ALA A 55 3.97 10.32 -1.77
CA ALA A 55 4.83 11.36 -1.19
C ALA A 55 5.08 12.53 -2.16
N LYS A 56 5.30 12.22 -3.44
CA LYS A 56 5.53 13.25 -4.49
C LYS A 56 4.28 14.07 -4.79
N LEU A 57 3.12 13.43 -4.87
CA LEU A 57 1.86 14.09 -5.24
C LEU A 57 1.16 14.76 -4.05
N SER A 58 1.56 14.40 -2.84
CA SER A 58 0.94 14.86 -1.59
C SER A 58 2.02 15.24 -0.56
N PRO A 59 2.69 16.39 -0.72
CA PRO A 59 3.83 16.79 0.13
C PRO A 59 3.50 16.95 1.61
N ALA A 60 2.22 17.12 1.98
CA ALA A 60 1.77 17.22 3.37
C ALA A 60 1.54 15.85 4.04
N THR A 61 1.83 14.74 3.35
CA THR A 61 1.80 13.40 3.94
C THR A 61 3.14 13.02 4.56
N LYS A 62 3.13 12.14 5.56
CA LYS A 62 4.30 11.39 6.03
C LYS A 62 4.13 9.94 5.60
N VAL A 63 4.95 9.48 4.66
CA VAL A 63 4.81 8.16 4.05
C VAL A 63 5.87 7.20 4.57
N TRP A 64 5.43 6.07 5.09
CA TRP A 64 6.26 4.95 5.48
C TRP A 64 6.14 3.84 4.43
N GLY A 65 7.26 3.35 3.93
CA GLY A 65 7.32 2.11 3.18
C GLY A 65 7.76 0.97 4.10
N VAL A 66 7.11 -0.17 4.02
CA VAL A 66 7.50 -1.36 4.80
C VAL A 66 7.66 -2.55 3.87
N ASP A 67 8.80 -3.22 3.98
CA ASP A 67 9.08 -4.47 3.27
C ASP A 67 9.92 -5.42 4.14
N VAL A 68 9.89 -6.72 3.84
CA VAL A 68 10.75 -7.72 4.51
C VAL A 68 12.11 -7.83 3.84
N ASN A 69 12.28 -7.32 2.63
CA ASN A 69 13.48 -7.41 1.83
C ASN A 69 14.34 -6.15 1.99
N SER A 70 15.51 -6.29 2.62
CA SER A 70 16.43 -5.18 2.86
C SER A 70 16.91 -4.46 1.58
N ARG A 71 17.05 -5.20 0.46
CA ARG A 71 17.42 -4.61 -0.84
C ARG A 71 16.29 -3.73 -1.37
N SER A 72 15.03 -4.15 -1.20
CA SER A 72 13.85 -3.36 -1.56
C SER A 72 13.81 -2.07 -0.76
N VAL A 73 13.99 -2.15 0.56
CA VAL A 73 14.02 -0.99 1.46
C VAL A 73 15.14 -0.01 1.09
N ALA A 74 16.35 -0.52 0.84
CA ALA A 74 17.49 0.30 0.44
C ALA A 74 17.19 1.04 -0.89
N LEU A 75 16.63 0.34 -1.87
CA LEU A 75 16.30 0.90 -3.18
C LEU A 75 15.16 1.92 -3.09
N ALA A 76 14.12 1.66 -2.29
CA ALA A 76 13.05 2.63 -2.05
C ALA A 76 13.58 3.94 -1.44
N ASN A 77 14.46 3.84 -0.45
CA ASN A 77 15.12 5.01 0.15
C ASN A 77 16.04 5.73 -0.82
N GLN A 78 16.75 5.01 -1.69
CA GLN A 78 17.57 5.63 -2.74
C GLN A 78 16.69 6.38 -3.75
N ASN A 79 15.63 5.76 -4.23
CA ASN A 79 14.67 6.40 -5.14
C ASN A 79 14.06 7.68 -4.53
N SER A 80 13.74 7.64 -3.23
CA SER A 80 13.23 8.82 -2.52
C SER A 80 14.25 9.95 -2.48
N LYS A 81 15.53 9.63 -2.21
CA LYS A 81 16.64 10.62 -2.21
C LYS A 81 16.86 11.22 -3.59
N ASP A 82 16.86 10.41 -4.63
CA ASP A 82 17.06 10.85 -6.02
C ASP A 82 15.96 11.83 -6.47
N LEU A 83 14.75 11.68 -5.90
CA LEU A 83 13.63 12.59 -6.13
C LEU A 83 13.54 13.74 -5.13
N VAL A 84 14.51 13.86 -4.22
CA VAL A 84 14.59 14.90 -3.18
C VAL A 84 13.32 14.94 -2.31
N LEU A 85 12.76 13.76 -1.99
CA LEU A 85 11.60 13.66 -1.10
C LEU A 85 12.05 13.62 0.36
N THR A 86 11.43 14.46 1.18
CA THR A 86 11.70 14.53 2.63
C THR A 86 10.60 13.87 3.48
N ASN A 87 9.50 13.49 2.84
CA ASN A 87 8.30 12.95 3.46
C ASN A 87 8.08 11.45 3.22
N PHE A 88 9.10 10.73 2.70
CA PHE A 88 9.08 9.27 2.52
C PHE A 88 10.26 8.61 3.22
N GLN A 89 10.00 7.51 3.91
CA GLN A 89 11.02 6.65 4.51
C GLN A 89 10.58 5.20 4.41
N ALA A 90 11.45 4.32 3.92
CA ALA A 90 11.24 2.87 3.96
C ALA A 90 12.04 2.23 5.09
N VAL A 91 11.46 1.23 5.76
CA VAL A 91 12.06 0.46 6.85
C VAL A 91 11.75 -1.03 6.69
N LEU A 92 12.54 -1.89 7.31
CA LEU A 92 12.20 -3.31 7.43
C LEU A 92 10.98 -3.49 8.34
N ALA A 93 10.21 -4.55 8.10
CA ALA A 93 8.99 -4.84 8.83
C ALA A 93 9.19 -4.95 10.36
N ASP A 94 10.33 -5.49 10.78
CA ASP A 94 10.74 -5.63 12.19
C ASP A 94 11.28 -4.33 12.81
N GLN A 95 11.59 -3.32 11.99
CA GLN A 95 12.09 -2.01 12.42
C GLN A 95 10.98 -0.96 12.51
N LEU A 96 9.76 -1.26 12.04
CA LEU A 96 8.65 -0.34 12.19
C LEU A 96 8.22 -0.26 13.66
N GLN A 97 8.30 0.94 14.22
CA GLN A 97 7.87 1.18 15.60
C GLN A 97 6.41 0.78 15.82
N SER A 98 6.13 0.07 16.91
CA SER A 98 4.82 -0.51 17.20
C SER A 98 3.73 0.55 17.37
N GLU A 99 4.08 1.72 17.88
CA GLU A 99 3.18 2.82 18.24
C GLU A 99 2.66 3.59 17.03
N ILE A 100 3.34 3.47 15.87
CA ILE A 100 2.93 4.19 14.66
C ILE A 100 1.58 3.67 14.19
N LYS A 101 0.64 4.61 14.05
CA LYS A 101 -0.67 4.41 13.44
C LYS A 101 -0.76 5.15 12.12
N PHE A 102 -1.66 4.71 11.26
CA PHE A 102 -1.78 5.20 9.89
C PHE A 102 -3.19 5.71 9.61
N ASP A 103 -3.27 6.81 8.90
CA ASP A 103 -4.54 7.33 8.38
C ASP A 103 -4.96 6.57 7.12
N GLU A 104 -3.97 6.18 6.30
CA GLU A 104 -4.22 5.29 5.17
C GLU A 104 -3.12 4.24 5.00
N ILE A 105 -3.52 3.06 4.51
CA ILE A 105 -2.63 1.97 4.10
C ILE A 105 -2.89 1.66 2.64
N TRP A 106 -1.86 1.72 1.81
CA TRP A 106 -1.91 1.33 0.42
C TRP A 106 -1.05 0.10 0.19
N SER A 107 -1.54 -0.89 -0.56
CA SER A 107 -0.79 -2.12 -0.75
C SER A 107 -1.14 -2.84 -2.04
N ASN A 108 -0.11 -3.36 -2.69
CA ASN A 108 -0.20 -4.49 -3.59
C ASN A 108 0.35 -5.73 -2.83
N PRO A 109 -0.48 -6.38 -2.00
CA PRO A 109 0.02 -7.36 -1.05
C PRO A 109 0.56 -8.62 -1.74
N PRO A 110 1.54 -9.30 -1.12
CA PRO A 110 2.17 -10.50 -1.70
C PRO A 110 1.24 -11.73 -1.61
N ILE A 111 0.23 -11.81 -2.47
CA ILE A 111 -0.79 -12.88 -2.46
C ILE A 111 -0.18 -14.30 -2.49
N ARG A 112 1.01 -14.46 -3.08
CA ARG A 112 1.66 -15.76 -3.27
C ARG A 112 2.32 -16.34 -2.01
N ILE A 113 2.37 -15.61 -0.91
CA ILE A 113 2.89 -16.12 0.37
C ILE A 113 1.97 -17.15 1.04
N GLY A 114 0.78 -17.35 0.49
CA GLY A 114 -0.25 -18.23 1.02
C GLY A 114 -1.29 -17.49 1.86
N LYS A 115 -2.47 -18.12 1.95
CA LYS A 115 -3.66 -17.50 2.55
C LYS A 115 -3.45 -17.11 4.01
N LEU A 116 -2.89 -18.01 4.83
CA LEU A 116 -2.69 -17.76 6.26
C LEU A 116 -1.72 -16.59 6.49
N ALA A 117 -0.56 -16.62 5.86
CA ALA A 117 0.44 -15.56 6.01
C ALA A 117 -0.08 -14.20 5.51
N LEU A 118 -0.86 -14.19 4.43
CA LEU A 118 -1.52 -12.97 3.95
C LEU A 118 -2.53 -12.43 4.96
N HIS A 119 -3.34 -13.31 5.57
CA HIS A 119 -4.33 -12.92 6.58
C HIS A 119 -3.65 -12.37 7.84
N GLU A 120 -2.55 -12.97 8.28
CA GLU A 120 -1.75 -12.49 9.42
C GLU A 120 -1.14 -11.12 9.11
N LEU A 121 -0.53 -10.96 7.95
CA LEU A 121 0.02 -9.69 7.47
C LEU A 121 -1.04 -8.58 7.51
N LEU A 122 -2.18 -8.82 6.86
CA LEU A 122 -3.26 -7.84 6.80
C LEU A 122 -3.85 -7.56 8.18
N THR A 123 -4.03 -8.57 9.02
CA THR A 123 -4.51 -8.38 10.40
C THR A 123 -3.55 -7.48 11.19
N THR A 124 -2.25 -7.73 11.10
CA THR A 124 -1.23 -6.96 11.81
C THR A 124 -1.27 -5.48 11.43
N TYR A 125 -1.33 -5.19 10.13
CA TYR A 125 -1.21 -3.80 9.68
C TYR A 125 -2.55 -3.05 9.66
N LEU A 126 -3.68 -3.71 9.34
CA LEU A 126 -4.99 -3.05 9.38
C LEU A 126 -5.39 -2.65 10.81
N ASN A 127 -4.93 -3.37 11.84
CA ASN A 127 -5.09 -2.97 13.24
C ASN A 127 -4.26 -1.72 13.63
N LYS A 128 -3.39 -1.25 12.74
CA LYS A 128 -2.64 0.01 12.91
C LYS A 128 -3.34 1.21 12.26
N LEU A 129 -4.53 1.03 11.68
CA LEU A 129 -5.32 2.16 11.19
C LEU A 129 -5.79 3.04 12.34
N ASN A 130 -5.72 4.35 12.12
CA ASN A 130 -6.37 5.34 12.97
C ASN A 130 -7.90 5.22 12.89
N PRO A 131 -8.66 5.69 13.86
CA PRO A 131 -10.10 5.91 13.70
C PRO A 131 -10.38 6.76 12.45
N ASN A 132 -11.36 6.35 11.64
CA ASN A 132 -11.67 6.93 10.32
C ASN A 132 -10.58 6.73 9.24
N GLY A 133 -9.56 5.92 9.53
CA GLY A 133 -8.56 5.53 8.53
C GLY A 133 -9.10 4.51 7.53
N ARG A 134 -8.40 4.33 6.41
CA ARG A 134 -8.73 3.33 5.41
C ARG A 134 -7.53 2.58 4.86
N ALA A 135 -7.76 1.37 4.37
CA ALA A 135 -6.79 0.64 3.57
C ALA A 135 -7.31 0.47 2.13
N VAL A 136 -6.40 0.58 1.17
CA VAL A 136 -6.66 0.39 -0.26
C VAL A 136 -5.73 -0.70 -0.78
N LEU A 137 -6.31 -1.84 -1.13
CA LEU A 137 -5.58 -3.05 -1.51
C LEU A 137 -5.87 -3.40 -2.96
N VAL A 138 -4.84 -3.71 -3.76
CA VAL A 138 -5.04 -4.25 -5.11
C VAL A 138 -4.77 -5.75 -5.12
N VAL A 139 -5.71 -6.51 -5.69
CA VAL A 139 -5.64 -7.96 -5.72
C VAL A 139 -6.07 -8.48 -7.09
N GLN A 140 -5.28 -9.38 -7.67
CA GLN A 140 -5.66 -10.02 -8.92
C GLN A 140 -6.89 -10.90 -8.71
N LYS A 141 -7.94 -10.72 -9.54
CA LYS A 141 -9.21 -11.42 -9.40
C LYS A 141 -9.03 -12.94 -9.32
N GLN A 142 -8.22 -13.51 -10.21
CA GLN A 142 -7.96 -14.95 -10.28
C GLN A 142 -7.14 -15.51 -9.11
N LEU A 143 -6.49 -14.64 -8.32
CA LEU A 143 -5.71 -15.02 -7.13
C LEU A 143 -6.51 -14.88 -5.82
N GLY A 144 -7.84 -14.83 -5.89
CA GLY A 144 -8.71 -14.90 -4.72
C GLY A 144 -9.19 -13.54 -4.20
N ALA A 145 -9.31 -12.52 -5.05
CA ALA A 145 -9.80 -11.20 -4.63
C ALA A 145 -11.17 -11.25 -3.95
N GLU A 146 -12.11 -12.06 -4.46
CA GLU A 146 -13.44 -12.24 -3.88
C GLU A 146 -13.37 -12.90 -2.49
N SER A 147 -12.59 -13.97 -2.37
CA SER A 147 -12.39 -14.67 -1.10
C SER A 147 -11.72 -13.77 -0.06
N LEU A 148 -10.74 -12.95 -0.48
CA LEU A 148 -10.09 -12.00 0.40
C LEU A 148 -11.07 -10.91 0.87
N MET A 149 -11.86 -10.37 -0.05
CA MET A 149 -12.85 -9.34 0.29
C MET A 149 -13.88 -9.86 1.31
N LYS A 150 -14.37 -11.09 1.12
CA LYS A 150 -15.27 -11.76 2.08
C LYS A 150 -14.61 -11.90 3.44
N TRP A 151 -13.38 -12.41 3.49
CA TRP A 151 -12.63 -12.58 4.74
C TRP A 151 -12.39 -11.24 5.44
N LEU A 152 -12.04 -10.17 4.71
CA LEU A 152 -11.88 -8.83 5.27
C LEU A 152 -13.16 -8.33 5.93
N ALA A 153 -14.32 -8.52 5.28
CA ALA A 153 -15.61 -8.12 5.83
C ALA A 153 -15.98 -8.90 7.11
N GLU A 154 -15.67 -10.19 7.16
CA GLU A 154 -15.88 -11.02 8.35
C GLU A 154 -14.90 -10.65 9.48
N ARG A 155 -13.62 -10.45 9.15
CA ARG A 155 -12.57 -10.19 10.15
C ARG A 155 -12.61 -8.80 10.74
N PHE A 156 -13.00 -7.81 9.94
CA PHE A 156 -13.09 -6.39 10.30
C PHE A 156 -14.54 -5.92 10.27
N SER A 157 -15.41 -6.59 11.01
CA SER A 157 -16.87 -6.36 11.00
C SER A 157 -17.32 -4.95 11.36
N ASN A 158 -16.44 -4.16 12.00
CA ASN A 158 -16.66 -2.74 12.31
C ASN A 158 -16.13 -1.80 11.21
N HIS A 159 -15.74 -2.34 10.06
CA HIS A 159 -15.25 -1.59 8.91
C HIS A 159 -16.17 -1.83 7.71
N GLU A 160 -16.33 -0.83 6.88
CA GLU A 160 -16.93 -1.00 5.57
C GLU A 160 -15.91 -1.59 4.61
N VAL A 161 -16.23 -2.72 4.00
CA VAL A 161 -15.38 -3.35 2.97
C VAL A 161 -16.10 -3.29 1.65
N ARG A 162 -15.50 -2.58 0.69
CA ARG A 162 -16.09 -2.40 -0.65
C ARG A 162 -15.06 -2.49 -1.77
N ARG A 163 -15.53 -2.78 -2.96
CA ARG A 163 -14.71 -2.77 -4.16
C ARG A 163 -14.77 -1.40 -4.82
N LEU A 164 -13.63 -0.69 -4.82
CA LEU A 164 -13.49 0.63 -5.45
C LEU A 164 -13.39 0.55 -6.97
N ALA A 165 -12.70 -0.47 -7.49
CA ALA A 165 -12.47 -0.63 -8.91
C ALA A 165 -12.32 -2.10 -9.30
N ASN A 166 -12.59 -2.39 -10.57
CA ASN A 166 -12.31 -3.67 -11.23
C ASN A 166 -11.69 -3.34 -12.60
N GLU A 167 -10.39 -3.41 -12.69
CA GLU A 167 -9.64 -2.98 -13.86
C GLU A 167 -8.56 -3.98 -14.22
N LYS A 168 -8.46 -4.33 -15.51
CA LYS A 168 -7.39 -5.21 -16.06
C LYS A 168 -7.23 -6.54 -15.33
N GLY A 169 -8.34 -7.09 -14.78
CA GLY A 169 -8.31 -8.35 -14.01
C GLY A 169 -7.89 -8.19 -12.55
N TYR A 170 -7.82 -6.96 -12.05
CA TYR A 170 -7.55 -6.63 -10.64
C TYR A 170 -8.76 -5.96 -9.98
N TRP A 171 -9.00 -6.32 -8.73
CA TRP A 171 -9.91 -5.60 -7.86
C TRP A 171 -9.12 -4.65 -6.96
N VAL A 172 -9.62 -3.45 -6.80
CA VAL A 172 -9.17 -2.54 -5.74
C VAL A 172 -10.21 -2.62 -4.63
N ILE A 173 -9.77 -3.06 -3.46
CA ILE A 173 -10.61 -3.27 -2.28
C ILE A 173 -10.27 -2.19 -1.27
N GLU A 174 -11.28 -1.50 -0.77
CA GLU A 174 -11.17 -0.58 0.36
C GLU A 174 -11.69 -1.25 1.62
N VAL A 175 -10.96 -1.04 2.71
CA VAL A 175 -11.38 -1.35 4.07
C VAL A 175 -11.35 -0.03 4.84
N ALA A 176 -12.51 0.57 5.11
CA ALA A 176 -12.62 1.85 5.77
C ALA A 176 -13.17 1.68 7.18
N SER A 177 -12.51 2.28 8.16
CA SER A 177 -13.02 2.33 9.53
C SER A 177 -14.32 3.10 9.56
N SER A 178 -15.42 2.47 9.97
CA SER A 178 -16.69 3.18 10.15
C SER A 178 -16.56 4.21 11.28
N PRO A 179 -17.14 5.41 11.12
CA PRO A 179 -17.26 6.32 12.25
C PRO A 179 -17.99 5.59 13.38
N LYS A 180 -17.44 5.63 14.59
CA LYS A 180 -18.16 5.11 15.75
C LYS A 180 -19.45 5.91 15.86
N SER A 181 -20.59 5.23 15.66
CA SER A 181 -21.90 5.78 16.00
C SER A 181 -21.89 6.06 17.51
N HIS A 182 -21.87 7.32 17.87
CA HIS A 182 -22.07 7.77 19.25
C HIS A 182 -23.54 7.80 19.56
#